data_6a816a437b96e43abed7b41660272a69
#
_entry.id   6a816a437b96e43abed7b41660272a69
#
_cell.length_a   1.000
_cell.length_b   1.000
_cell.length_c   1.000
_cell.angle_alpha   90.00
_cell.angle_beta   90.00
_cell.angle_gamma   90.00
#
_symmetry.space_group_name_H-M   'P 1'
#
loop_
_entity.id
_entity.type
_entity.pdbx_description
1 polymer ?
#
loop_
_entity_poly.entity_id
_entity_poly.type
_entity_poly.pdbx_seq_one_letter_code
_entity_poly.pdbx_strand_id
1 'polypeptide(L)'
;MSTRPSLDIAVRAAAVLGEGPTWDAAARRLIWVDILSSRVHTYDPATGRRTTLATEQHVGAAKPRAGGGLVVNLRDGIGVYGADGGFAWLLREAVPGRRGNDAAVAPDGSLWAGTMRYDEATGGGTLSRVGADGSRTEFLPEVTVSNGIGWSPDGRLMYYIDTPTRRIDVFDVADGAGVAGAAGAVGTDGPVISGRRPFVEVEAGAGFPDGLCVDADGAVWVALWDGAAIRRYTPDGTLDRVVELPFPRPTACAFGGTDLRDLYLTSARVGLGAAAPPLAGSLLVIQGVGQGLAQPAFAG
;
A
#
# COMPACT_ATOMS: atom_id res chain seq x y z
N MET A 1 6.96 30.63 -13.09
CA MET A 1 5.53 30.44 -12.83
C MET A 1 5.36 28.96 -12.48
N SER A 2 5.13 28.64 -11.21
CA SER A 2 4.86 27.26 -10.80
C SER A 2 3.44 26.89 -11.30
N THR A 3 3.34 26.12 -12.37
CA THR A 3 2.08 25.55 -12.80
C THR A 3 1.62 24.60 -11.66
N ARG A 4 0.43 24.82 -11.13
CA ARG A 4 -0.18 23.82 -10.23
C ARG A 4 -0.20 22.49 -10.98
N PRO A 5 0.26 21.39 -10.37
CA PRO A 5 0.19 20.09 -11.02
C PRO A 5 -1.26 19.78 -11.37
N SER A 6 -1.52 19.34 -12.61
CA SER A 6 -2.88 19.01 -13.03
C SER A 6 -3.27 17.67 -12.40
N LEU A 7 -4.47 17.65 -11.80
CA LEU A 7 -5.10 16.45 -11.30
C LEU A 7 -6.03 15.91 -12.38
N ASP A 8 -5.67 14.78 -12.99
CA ASP A 8 -6.42 14.17 -14.08
C ASP A 8 -7.09 12.85 -13.64
N ILE A 9 -8.13 12.45 -14.37
CA ILE A 9 -8.82 11.19 -14.13
C ILE A 9 -8.20 10.11 -15.01
N ALA A 10 -7.47 9.18 -14.39
CA ALA A 10 -6.96 8.00 -15.09
C ALA A 10 -8.09 7.00 -15.37
N VAL A 11 -8.91 6.69 -14.36
CA VAL A 11 -10.04 5.74 -14.49
C VAL A 11 -11.23 6.17 -13.64
N ARG A 12 -12.41 6.33 -14.25
CA ARG A 12 -13.68 6.43 -13.52
C ARG A 12 -14.15 5.03 -13.13
N ALA A 13 -13.71 4.53 -11.99
CA ALA A 13 -13.96 3.15 -11.58
C ALA A 13 -15.17 3.00 -10.65
N ALA A 14 -15.50 4.04 -9.90
CA ALA A 14 -16.52 4.02 -8.85
C ALA A 14 -16.30 2.87 -7.83
N ALA A 15 -15.03 2.60 -7.51
CA ALA A 15 -14.65 1.55 -6.57
C ALA A 15 -15.30 1.77 -5.19
N VAL A 16 -15.77 0.70 -4.58
CA VAL A 16 -16.31 0.76 -3.22
C VAL A 16 -15.19 1.12 -2.24
N LEU A 17 -14.05 0.42 -2.34
CA LEU A 17 -12.84 0.69 -1.56
C LEU A 17 -11.63 0.46 -2.47
N GLY A 18 -11.33 1.47 -3.31
CA GLY A 18 -10.17 1.45 -4.19
C GLY A 18 -8.89 1.63 -3.38
N GLU A 19 -7.86 0.75 -3.57
CA GLU A 19 -6.70 0.66 -2.71
C GLU A 19 -5.44 0.17 -3.41
N GLY A 20 -4.31 0.27 -2.70
CA GLY A 20 -3.04 -0.38 -2.94
C GLY A 20 -2.45 -0.19 -4.34
N PRO A 21 -2.43 1.04 -4.91
CA PRO A 21 -1.87 1.26 -6.24
C PRO A 21 -0.40 0.86 -6.27
N THR A 22 0.01 0.18 -7.33
CA THR A 22 1.38 -0.30 -7.52
C THR A 22 1.73 -0.26 -8.99
N TRP A 23 2.88 0.32 -9.33
CA TRP A 23 3.38 0.34 -10.69
C TRP A 23 4.16 -0.93 -11.01
N ASP A 24 3.65 -1.73 -11.93
CA ASP A 24 4.34 -2.87 -12.53
C ASP A 24 5.23 -2.35 -13.67
N ALA A 25 6.51 -2.12 -13.36
CA ALA A 25 7.44 -1.55 -14.32
C ALA A 25 7.74 -2.50 -15.50
N ALA A 26 7.72 -3.81 -15.26
CA ALA A 26 7.96 -4.81 -16.30
C ALA A 26 6.83 -4.84 -17.34
N ALA A 27 5.58 -4.77 -16.88
CA ALA A 27 4.40 -4.73 -17.75
C ALA A 27 3.94 -3.30 -18.10
N ARG A 28 4.58 -2.25 -17.57
CA ARG A 28 4.27 -0.83 -17.77
C ARG A 28 2.79 -0.49 -17.53
N ARG A 29 2.26 -0.96 -16.41
CA ARG A 29 0.86 -0.78 -16.03
C ARG A 29 0.73 -0.51 -14.55
N LEU A 30 -0.33 0.16 -14.16
CA LEU A 30 -0.74 0.28 -12.77
C LEU A 30 -1.60 -0.92 -12.38
N ILE A 31 -1.36 -1.47 -11.20
CA ILE A 31 -2.20 -2.46 -10.51
C ILE A 31 -2.83 -1.76 -9.32
N TRP A 32 -4.11 -2.01 -9.04
CA TRP A 32 -4.81 -1.54 -7.85
C TRP A 32 -5.99 -2.44 -7.54
N VAL A 33 -6.56 -2.36 -6.34
CA VAL A 33 -7.64 -3.24 -5.91
C VAL A 33 -8.92 -2.47 -5.59
N ASP A 34 -10.08 -3.12 -5.71
CA ASP A 34 -11.32 -2.74 -5.02
C ASP A 34 -11.59 -3.84 -3.99
N ILE A 35 -11.22 -3.56 -2.74
CA ILE A 35 -11.18 -4.55 -1.66
C ILE A 35 -12.53 -5.23 -1.50
N LEU A 36 -13.57 -4.42 -1.28
CA LEU A 36 -14.91 -4.92 -0.93
C LEU A 36 -15.66 -5.51 -2.12
N SER A 37 -15.20 -5.23 -3.35
CA SER A 37 -15.72 -5.86 -4.57
C SER A 37 -14.95 -7.11 -4.99
N SER A 38 -13.90 -7.50 -4.24
CA SER A 38 -13.03 -8.65 -4.56
C SER A 38 -12.45 -8.55 -5.97
N ARG A 39 -11.81 -7.42 -6.30
CA ARG A 39 -11.31 -7.17 -7.66
C ARG A 39 -9.89 -6.61 -7.63
N VAL A 40 -9.06 -7.14 -8.53
CA VAL A 40 -7.79 -6.53 -8.92
C VAL A 40 -7.96 -5.91 -10.29
N HIS A 41 -7.58 -4.66 -10.42
CA HIS A 41 -7.63 -3.91 -11.67
C HIS A 41 -6.23 -3.66 -12.20
N THR A 42 -6.09 -3.60 -13.51
CA THR A 42 -4.89 -3.06 -14.16
C THR A 42 -5.26 -1.92 -15.09
N TYR A 43 -4.34 -0.98 -15.25
CA TYR A 43 -4.48 0.17 -16.14
C TYR A 43 -3.16 0.44 -16.86
N ASP A 44 -3.20 0.46 -18.17
CA ASP A 44 -2.08 0.87 -19.04
C ASP A 44 -2.32 2.33 -19.47
N PRO A 45 -1.53 3.28 -18.97
CA PRO A 45 -1.73 4.70 -19.30
C PRO A 45 -1.40 5.05 -20.75
N ALA A 46 -0.56 4.26 -21.43
CA ALA A 46 -0.21 4.52 -22.83
C ALA A 46 -1.35 4.21 -23.80
N THR A 47 -2.19 3.22 -23.46
CA THR A 47 -3.29 2.75 -24.32
C THR A 47 -4.67 3.04 -23.76
N GLY A 48 -4.76 3.40 -22.49
CA GLY A 48 -6.02 3.51 -21.75
C GLY A 48 -6.67 2.14 -21.45
N ARG A 49 -6.01 1.03 -21.77
CA ARG A 49 -6.54 -0.32 -21.57
C ARG A 49 -6.67 -0.65 -20.09
N ARG A 50 -7.80 -1.24 -19.75
CA ARG A 50 -8.10 -1.72 -18.41
C ARG A 50 -8.44 -3.19 -18.43
N THR A 51 -8.03 -3.92 -17.38
CA THR A 51 -8.49 -5.29 -17.14
C THR A 51 -8.93 -5.42 -15.68
N THR A 52 -9.74 -6.42 -15.42
CA THR A 52 -10.21 -6.73 -14.07
C THR A 52 -10.14 -8.23 -13.85
N LEU A 53 -9.52 -8.63 -12.75
CA LEU A 53 -9.50 -9.99 -12.23
C LEU A 53 -10.42 -10.05 -11.02
N ALA A 54 -11.39 -10.97 -11.01
CA ALA A 54 -12.16 -11.29 -9.81
C ALA A 54 -11.34 -12.24 -8.93
N THR A 55 -11.25 -11.92 -7.65
CA THR A 55 -10.55 -12.76 -6.66
C THR A 55 -11.53 -13.61 -5.87
N GLU A 56 -11.05 -14.69 -5.27
CA GLU A 56 -11.85 -15.65 -4.48
C GLU A 56 -12.45 -15.01 -3.23
N GLN A 57 -11.84 -13.92 -2.76
CA GLN A 57 -12.20 -13.26 -1.51
C GLN A 57 -11.89 -11.77 -1.60
N HIS A 58 -12.26 -10.98 -0.58
CA HIS A 58 -11.78 -9.61 -0.44
C HIS A 58 -10.26 -9.57 -0.52
N VAL A 59 -9.74 -8.66 -1.33
CA VAL A 59 -8.31 -8.50 -1.64
C VAL A 59 -7.82 -7.15 -1.14
N GLY A 60 -6.96 -7.15 -0.11
CA GLY A 60 -6.41 -5.93 0.48
C GLY A 60 -5.32 -5.28 -0.38
N ALA A 61 -4.50 -6.10 -1.02
CA ALA A 61 -3.44 -5.62 -1.91
C ALA A 61 -3.11 -6.66 -2.99
N ALA A 62 -2.56 -6.19 -4.11
CA ALA A 62 -2.02 -7.02 -5.18
C ALA A 62 -0.69 -6.43 -5.67
N LYS A 63 0.35 -7.26 -5.74
CA LYS A 63 1.69 -6.83 -6.15
C LYS A 63 2.23 -7.73 -7.26
N PRO A 64 3.08 -7.22 -8.18
CA PRO A 64 3.69 -8.05 -9.21
C PRO A 64 4.64 -9.08 -8.62
N ARG A 65 4.75 -10.25 -9.27
CA ARG A 65 5.73 -11.30 -8.96
C ARG A 65 6.88 -11.27 -9.96
N ALA A 66 8.09 -11.59 -9.49
CA ALA A 66 9.29 -11.67 -10.34
C ALA A 66 9.14 -12.73 -11.44
N GLY A 67 8.48 -13.86 -11.14
CA GLY A 67 8.16 -14.93 -12.07
C GLY A 67 6.93 -14.68 -12.96
N GLY A 68 6.34 -13.48 -12.89
CA GLY A 68 5.09 -13.13 -13.56
C GLY A 68 3.85 -13.47 -12.74
N GLY A 69 2.74 -12.81 -13.07
CA GLY A 69 1.51 -12.91 -12.28
C GLY A 69 1.48 -11.97 -11.07
N LEU A 70 0.72 -12.32 -10.04
CA LEU A 70 0.46 -11.47 -8.88
C LEU A 70 0.59 -12.26 -7.58
N VAL A 71 1.11 -11.62 -6.52
CA VAL A 71 0.86 -12.00 -5.13
C VAL A 71 -0.24 -11.12 -4.59
N VAL A 72 -1.18 -11.70 -3.84
CA VAL A 72 -2.37 -11.00 -3.32
C VAL A 72 -2.54 -11.26 -1.82
N ASN A 73 -2.84 -10.18 -1.08
CA ASN A 73 -3.19 -10.25 0.34
C ASN A 73 -4.72 -10.37 0.45
N LEU A 74 -5.21 -11.58 0.68
CA LEU A 74 -6.63 -11.91 0.71
C LEU A 74 -7.18 -11.92 2.15
N ARG A 75 -8.50 -12.14 2.30
CA ARG A 75 -9.13 -12.28 3.61
C ARG A 75 -8.50 -13.40 4.45
N ASP A 76 -8.26 -14.56 3.86
CA ASP A 76 -7.83 -15.77 4.57
C ASP A 76 -6.33 -16.06 4.37
N GLY A 77 -5.52 -15.09 3.93
CA GLY A 77 -4.07 -15.27 3.78
C GLY A 77 -3.50 -14.72 2.47
N ILE A 78 -2.34 -15.24 2.09
CA ILE A 78 -1.62 -14.81 0.90
C ILE A 78 -1.83 -15.82 -0.23
N GLY A 79 -2.33 -15.35 -1.36
CA GLY A 79 -2.48 -16.12 -2.58
C GLY A 79 -1.53 -15.67 -3.68
N VAL A 80 -1.37 -16.50 -4.69
CA VAL A 80 -0.63 -16.17 -5.91
C VAL A 80 -1.46 -16.51 -7.13
N TYR A 81 -1.44 -15.63 -8.13
CA TYR A 81 -1.89 -15.90 -9.48
C TYR A 81 -0.66 -16.08 -10.36
N GLY A 82 -0.60 -17.18 -11.09
CA GLY A 82 0.41 -17.42 -12.11
C GLY A 82 0.24 -16.49 -13.33
N ALA A 83 1.22 -16.48 -14.21
CA ALA A 83 1.12 -15.77 -15.49
C ALA A 83 0.01 -16.33 -16.40
N ASP A 84 -0.37 -17.58 -16.21
CA ASP A 84 -1.50 -18.27 -16.87
C ASP A 84 -2.86 -17.95 -16.23
N GLY A 85 -2.89 -17.18 -15.13
CA GLY A 85 -4.08 -16.84 -14.38
C GLY A 85 -4.52 -17.90 -13.35
N GLY A 86 -3.79 -19.00 -13.22
CA GLY A 86 -4.05 -20.03 -12.21
C GLY A 86 -3.83 -19.49 -10.80
N PHE A 87 -4.74 -19.80 -9.86
CA PHE A 87 -4.67 -19.41 -8.46
C PHE A 87 -4.11 -20.53 -7.58
N ALA A 88 -3.26 -20.17 -6.63
CA ALA A 88 -2.82 -21.05 -5.54
C ALA A 88 -2.64 -20.26 -4.23
N TRP A 89 -2.86 -20.92 -3.11
CA TRP A 89 -2.48 -20.39 -1.80
C TRP A 89 -0.98 -20.53 -1.60
N LEU A 90 -0.31 -19.43 -1.27
CA LEU A 90 1.06 -19.43 -0.76
C LEU A 90 1.06 -19.68 0.75
N LEU A 91 0.16 -18.99 1.47
CA LEU A 91 -0.07 -19.13 2.90
C LEU A 91 -1.56 -18.94 3.17
N ARG A 92 -2.21 -19.91 3.80
CA ARG A 92 -3.62 -19.80 4.17
C ARG A 92 -3.78 -19.85 5.69
N GLU A 93 -4.35 -18.79 6.25
CA GLU A 93 -4.55 -18.64 7.69
C GLU A 93 -5.82 -17.81 7.94
N ALA A 94 -6.95 -18.48 7.95
CA ALA A 94 -8.24 -17.84 8.17
C ALA A 94 -8.46 -17.51 9.65
N VAL A 95 -8.70 -16.22 9.95
CA VAL A 95 -9.09 -15.78 11.29
C VAL A 95 -10.46 -15.11 11.20
N PRO A 96 -11.47 -15.59 11.96
CA PRO A 96 -12.82 -15.05 11.90
C PRO A 96 -12.86 -13.54 12.13
N GLY A 97 -13.56 -12.81 11.25
CA GLY A 97 -13.71 -11.36 11.34
C GLY A 97 -12.47 -10.54 10.93
N ARG A 98 -11.36 -11.18 10.55
CA ARG A 98 -10.14 -10.52 10.05
C ARG A 98 -10.05 -10.62 8.52
N ARG A 99 -9.33 -9.68 7.91
CA ARG A 99 -8.99 -9.68 6.48
C ARG A 99 -7.58 -9.14 6.25
N GLY A 100 -7.01 -9.46 5.10
CA GLY A 100 -5.87 -8.72 4.58
C GLY A 100 -6.23 -7.26 4.33
N ASN A 101 -5.26 -6.37 4.54
CA ASN A 101 -5.34 -4.96 4.23
C ASN A 101 -4.12 -4.58 3.35
N ASP A 102 -3.47 -3.45 3.57
CA ASP A 102 -2.35 -3.05 2.74
C ASP A 102 -1.16 -4.02 2.82
N ALA A 103 -0.39 -4.05 1.75
CA ALA A 103 0.85 -4.81 1.68
C ALA A 103 1.84 -4.13 0.72
N ALA A 104 3.13 -4.33 0.96
CA ALA A 104 4.19 -3.85 0.09
C ALA A 104 5.29 -4.90 -0.07
N VAL A 105 5.98 -4.88 -1.21
CA VAL A 105 7.16 -5.71 -1.42
C VAL A 105 8.39 -4.94 -0.97
N ALA A 106 9.17 -5.55 -0.09
CA ALA A 106 10.41 -4.98 0.42
C ALA A 106 11.54 -5.06 -0.62
N PRO A 107 12.64 -4.30 -0.45
CA PRO A 107 13.80 -4.35 -1.37
C PRO A 107 14.41 -5.74 -1.56
N ASP A 108 14.27 -6.64 -0.58
CA ASP A 108 14.72 -8.04 -0.66
C ASP A 108 13.76 -8.97 -1.42
N GLY A 109 12.63 -8.45 -1.89
CA GLY A 109 11.59 -9.21 -2.58
C GLY A 109 10.60 -9.94 -1.66
N SER A 110 10.70 -9.83 -0.34
CA SER A 110 9.69 -10.36 0.59
C SER A 110 8.42 -9.50 0.60
N LEU A 111 7.27 -10.11 0.89
CA LEU A 111 6.01 -9.40 1.04
C LEU A 111 5.80 -9.02 2.52
N TRP A 112 5.57 -7.73 2.80
CA TRP A 112 5.10 -7.27 4.08
C TRP A 112 3.60 -7.07 3.98
N ALA A 113 2.84 -7.87 4.73
CA ALA A 113 1.39 -7.97 4.63
C ALA A 113 0.73 -7.61 5.94
N GLY A 114 -0.13 -6.61 5.88
CA GLY A 114 -0.95 -6.14 6.97
C GLY A 114 -2.33 -6.80 7.01
N THR A 115 -2.88 -6.93 8.20
CA THR A 115 -4.26 -7.38 8.41
C THR A 115 -5.02 -6.41 9.29
N MET A 116 -6.34 -6.49 9.27
CA MET A 116 -7.25 -5.78 10.17
C MET A 116 -8.53 -6.57 10.38
N ARG A 117 -9.28 -6.23 11.39
CA ARG A 117 -10.66 -6.74 11.56
C ARG A 117 -11.66 -5.88 10.77
N TYR A 118 -12.76 -6.49 10.35
CA TYR A 118 -13.86 -5.77 9.69
C TYR A 118 -14.57 -4.77 10.62
N ASP A 119 -14.58 -5.03 11.91
CA ASP A 119 -15.14 -4.16 12.95
C ASP A 119 -14.13 -3.15 13.50
N GLU A 120 -12.92 -3.11 12.93
CA GLU A 120 -11.81 -2.24 13.32
C GLU A 120 -11.45 -2.31 14.81
N ALA A 121 -11.73 -3.46 15.46
CA ALA A 121 -11.42 -3.65 16.86
C ALA A 121 -9.92 -3.46 17.13
N THR A 122 -9.61 -2.65 18.14
CA THR A 122 -8.24 -2.31 18.52
C THR A 122 -7.38 -3.56 18.73
N GLY A 123 -6.20 -3.58 18.09
CA GLY A 123 -5.24 -4.66 18.24
C GLY A 123 -5.66 -5.97 17.54
N GLY A 124 -6.69 -5.94 16.68
CA GLY A 124 -7.21 -7.15 16.04
C GLY A 124 -6.51 -7.58 14.75
N GLY A 125 -5.55 -6.81 14.28
CA GLY A 125 -4.71 -7.06 13.10
C GLY A 125 -3.25 -7.28 13.42
N THR A 126 -2.45 -7.52 12.39
CA THR A 126 -1.00 -7.79 12.50
C THR A 126 -0.25 -7.23 11.30
N LEU A 127 1.07 -7.03 11.43
CA LEU A 127 1.99 -6.87 10.31
C LEU A 127 2.96 -8.04 10.29
N SER A 128 3.06 -8.73 9.15
CA SER A 128 3.94 -9.89 8.97
C SER A 128 4.75 -9.77 7.68
N ARG A 129 5.98 -10.29 7.70
CA ARG A 129 6.78 -10.55 6.51
C ARG A 129 6.49 -11.98 6.03
N VAL A 130 6.34 -12.14 4.72
CA VAL A 130 6.11 -13.42 4.05
C VAL A 130 7.20 -13.63 2.99
N GLY A 131 7.94 -14.71 3.11
CA GLY A 131 8.98 -15.12 2.18
C GLY A 131 8.42 -15.73 0.89
N ALA A 132 9.30 -15.90 -0.09
CA ALA A 132 9.00 -16.52 -1.38
C ALA A 132 8.47 -17.97 -1.25
N ASP A 133 8.88 -18.66 -0.21
CA ASP A 133 8.49 -20.03 0.15
C ASP A 133 7.20 -20.12 0.98
N GLY A 134 6.56 -18.99 1.29
CA GLY A 134 5.41 -18.91 2.17
C GLY A 134 5.73 -18.89 3.67
N SER A 135 7.01 -18.87 4.04
CA SER A 135 7.41 -18.65 5.44
C SER A 135 6.88 -17.31 5.95
N ARG A 136 6.39 -17.27 7.19
CA ARG A 136 5.82 -16.07 7.79
C ARG A 136 6.53 -15.73 9.11
N THR A 137 6.90 -14.46 9.25
CA THR A 137 7.37 -13.89 10.52
C THR A 137 6.46 -12.70 10.88
N GLU A 138 5.82 -12.76 12.04
CA GLU A 138 5.03 -11.66 12.57
C GLU A 138 5.94 -10.68 13.30
N PHE A 139 5.91 -9.41 12.89
CA PHE A 139 6.70 -8.34 13.50
C PHE A 139 5.91 -7.43 14.43
N LEU A 140 4.67 -7.12 14.05
CA LEU A 140 3.79 -6.28 14.87
C LEU A 140 2.49 -7.05 15.11
N PRO A 141 2.31 -7.62 16.31
CA PRO A 141 1.01 -8.05 16.80
C PRO A 141 0.17 -6.83 17.21
N GLU A 142 -1.11 -7.01 17.40
CA GLU A 142 -2.00 -6.01 18.00
C GLU A 142 -2.08 -4.67 17.22
N VAL A 143 -1.94 -4.73 15.89
CA VAL A 143 -2.22 -3.61 15.01
C VAL A 143 -3.73 -3.45 14.85
N THR A 144 -4.24 -2.23 14.71
CA THR A 144 -5.68 -2.01 14.54
C THR A 144 -6.08 -2.01 13.07
N VAL A 145 -5.52 -1.10 12.28
CA VAL A 145 -5.73 -1.00 10.83
C VAL A 145 -4.37 -0.86 10.17
N SER A 146 -3.76 -2.00 9.82
CA SER A 146 -2.46 -2.03 9.15
C SER A 146 -2.57 -1.45 7.75
N ASN A 147 -1.92 -0.30 7.54
CA ASN A 147 -1.96 0.46 6.30
C ASN A 147 -0.54 0.75 5.79
N GLY A 148 -0.32 1.90 5.22
CA GLY A 148 0.84 2.31 4.46
C GLY A 148 2.18 1.73 4.90
N ILE A 149 2.90 1.11 3.96
CA ILE A 149 4.21 0.50 4.14
C ILE A 149 5.12 0.99 3.02
N GLY A 150 6.32 1.48 3.38
CA GLY A 150 7.30 1.92 2.38
C GLY A 150 8.70 1.97 2.95
N TRP A 151 9.70 2.02 2.07
CA TRP A 151 11.11 2.04 2.46
C TRP A 151 11.81 3.29 1.96
N SER A 152 12.79 3.77 2.71
CA SER A 152 13.73 4.79 2.24
C SER A 152 14.47 4.31 0.98
N PRO A 153 15.00 5.23 0.14
CA PRO A 153 15.70 4.86 -1.09
C PRO A 153 16.89 3.93 -0.89
N ASP A 154 17.55 3.99 0.26
CA ASP A 154 18.66 3.11 0.65
C ASP A 154 18.23 1.82 1.35
N GLY A 155 16.91 1.62 1.56
CA GLY A 155 16.33 0.45 2.21
C GLY A 155 16.57 0.34 3.73
N ARG A 156 17.20 1.34 4.35
CA ARG A 156 17.58 1.29 5.77
C ARG A 156 16.49 1.70 6.75
N LEU A 157 15.45 2.35 6.25
CA LEU A 157 14.29 2.75 7.03
C LEU A 157 13.02 2.14 6.42
N MET A 158 12.09 1.72 7.28
CA MET A 158 10.74 1.35 6.91
C MET A 158 9.75 2.30 7.56
N TYR A 159 8.90 2.92 6.76
CA TYR A 159 7.77 3.74 7.22
C TYR A 159 6.53 2.87 7.28
N TYR A 160 5.72 3.08 8.34
CA TYR A 160 4.55 2.25 8.62
C TYR A 160 3.42 3.05 9.25
N ILE A 161 2.18 2.68 8.89
CA ILE A 161 0.96 3.31 9.41
C ILE A 161 0.05 2.26 10.06
N ASP A 162 -0.30 2.47 11.32
CA ASP A 162 -1.51 1.94 11.94
C ASP A 162 -2.49 3.10 12.06
N THR A 163 -3.47 3.17 11.18
CA THR A 163 -4.31 4.34 10.90
C THR A 163 -4.91 5.02 12.14
N PRO A 164 -5.50 4.31 13.13
CA PRO A 164 -6.11 4.96 14.29
C PRO A 164 -5.09 5.69 15.17
N THR A 165 -3.81 5.38 15.07
CA THR A 165 -2.75 6.09 15.82
C THR A 165 -2.52 7.50 15.33
N ARG A 166 -3.04 7.86 14.14
CA ARG A 166 -2.79 9.14 13.44
C ARG A 166 -1.32 9.44 13.20
N ARG A 167 -0.50 8.39 13.08
CA ARG A 167 0.94 8.53 13.05
C ARG A 167 1.54 7.70 11.91
N ILE A 168 2.58 8.24 11.30
CA ILE A 168 3.52 7.48 10.50
C ILE A 168 4.68 7.15 11.44
N ASP A 169 4.93 5.87 11.67
CA ASP A 169 6.09 5.40 12.40
C ASP A 169 7.24 5.10 11.44
N VAL A 170 8.47 5.15 11.94
CA VAL A 170 9.66 4.72 11.23
C VAL A 170 10.40 3.67 12.04
N PHE A 171 10.95 2.68 11.35
CA PHE A 171 11.77 1.60 11.90
C PHE A 171 13.14 1.61 11.23
N ASP A 172 14.16 1.20 11.94
CA ASP A 172 15.45 0.83 11.36
C ASP A 172 15.34 -0.58 10.77
N VAL A 173 15.88 -0.77 9.56
CA VAL A 173 15.93 -2.05 8.85
C VAL A 173 17.36 -2.55 8.85
N ALA A 174 17.57 -3.79 9.31
CA ALA A 174 18.86 -4.46 9.28
C ALA A 174 18.73 -5.84 8.63
N ASP A 175 19.82 -6.33 8.03
CA ASP A 175 19.90 -7.71 7.55
C ASP A 175 19.79 -8.67 8.74
N GLY A 176 18.90 -9.66 8.65
CA GLY A 176 18.59 -10.58 9.74
C GLY A 176 19.70 -11.58 10.13
N ALA A 177 20.83 -11.59 9.42
CA ALA A 177 21.97 -12.42 9.72
C ALA A 177 22.65 -11.94 11.03
N GLY A 178 22.25 -12.51 12.16
CA GLY A 178 22.92 -12.31 13.47
C GLY A 178 22.16 -11.46 14.51
N VAL A 179 20.94 -11.01 14.26
CA VAL A 179 20.13 -10.31 15.28
C VAL A 179 19.42 -11.33 16.17
N ALA A 180 20.05 -11.68 17.29
CA ALA A 180 19.36 -12.41 18.36
C ALA A 180 18.42 -11.44 19.09
N GLY A 181 17.10 -11.70 19.01
CA GLY A 181 16.18 -11.24 20.02
C GLY A 181 15.34 -9.98 19.79
N ALA A 182 14.43 -10.03 18.81
CA ALA A 182 13.09 -9.55 19.13
C ALA A 182 12.35 -10.77 19.71
N ALA A 183 11.59 -10.60 20.79
CA ALA A 183 11.02 -11.69 21.56
C ALA A 183 10.27 -12.70 20.65
N GLY A 184 10.83 -13.90 20.45
CA GLY A 184 10.21 -15.02 19.76
C GLY A 184 10.63 -15.30 18.32
N ALA A 185 11.45 -14.52 17.67
CA ALA A 185 11.91 -14.78 16.29
C ALA A 185 13.06 -15.82 16.27
N VAL A 186 12.73 -17.04 15.97
CA VAL A 186 13.72 -18.11 15.68
C VAL A 186 14.19 -17.93 14.26
N GLY A 187 15.49 -17.60 14.08
CA GLY A 187 16.25 -17.73 12.82
C GLY A 187 15.52 -17.21 11.58
N THR A 188 15.37 -15.89 11.43
CA THR A 188 14.76 -15.32 10.22
C THR A 188 15.86 -15.02 9.20
N ASP A 189 15.89 -15.77 8.10
CA ASP A 189 16.62 -15.36 6.91
C ASP A 189 15.88 -14.15 6.30
N GLY A 190 16.50 -12.95 6.35
CA GLY A 190 15.98 -11.73 5.75
C GLY A 190 15.83 -10.54 6.71
N PRO A 191 15.40 -9.37 6.24
CA PRO A 191 15.43 -8.12 6.99
C PRO A 191 14.55 -8.14 8.26
N VAL A 192 15.06 -7.50 9.31
CA VAL A 192 14.43 -7.33 10.61
C VAL A 192 14.22 -5.83 10.85
N ILE A 193 13.07 -5.47 11.42
CA ILE A 193 12.78 -4.09 11.83
C ILE A 193 12.98 -3.91 13.33
N SER A 194 13.47 -2.73 13.73
CA SER A 194 13.71 -2.36 15.11
C SER A 194 13.57 -0.84 15.33
N GLY A 195 13.72 -0.37 16.54
CA GLY A 195 13.81 1.06 16.81
C GLY A 195 12.57 1.87 16.45
N ARG A 196 11.35 1.30 16.62
CA ARG A 196 10.07 1.99 16.32
C ARG A 196 10.02 3.35 16.98
N ARG A 197 9.77 4.40 16.19
CA ARG A 197 9.63 5.78 16.65
C ARG A 197 8.68 6.56 15.75
N PRO A 198 8.01 7.62 16.27
CA PRO A 198 7.23 8.52 15.46
C PRO A 198 8.10 9.20 14.39
N PHE A 199 7.62 9.23 13.14
CA PHE A 199 8.18 10.05 12.08
C PHE A 199 7.34 11.31 11.90
N VAL A 200 6.01 11.17 11.77
CA VAL A 200 5.05 12.27 11.65
C VAL A 200 3.80 11.94 12.45
N GLU A 201 3.24 12.94 13.12
CA GLU A 201 1.91 12.89 13.70
C GLU A 201 0.97 13.77 12.85
N VAL A 202 -0.15 13.18 12.39
CA VAL A 202 -1.19 13.90 11.65
C VAL A 202 -2.14 14.53 12.65
N GLU A 203 -2.26 15.86 12.60
CA GLU A 203 -3.07 16.62 13.54
C GLU A 203 -4.57 16.26 13.45
N ALA A 204 -5.27 16.42 14.57
CA ALA A 204 -6.70 16.18 14.61
C ALA A 204 -7.46 17.10 13.62
N GLY A 205 -8.39 16.51 12.86
CA GLY A 205 -9.16 17.22 11.84
C GLY A 205 -8.57 17.19 10.43
N ALA A 206 -7.30 16.78 10.25
CA ALA A 206 -6.71 16.66 8.94
C ALA A 206 -7.02 15.32 8.22
N GLY A 207 -7.78 14.45 8.84
CA GLY A 207 -8.04 13.10 8.37
C GLY A 207 -7.15 12.06 9.08
N PHE A 208 -7.11 10.85 8.53
CA PHE A 208 -6.35 9.74 9.08
C PHE A 208 -5.32 9.28 8.05
N PRO A 209 -4.05 9.08 8.42
CA PRO A 209 -3.05 8.54 7.48
C PRO A 209 -3.45 7.12 7.06
N ASP A 210 -3.38 6.87 5.74
CA ASP A 210 -3.79 5.63 5.11
C ASP A 210 -2.64 5.01 4.31
N GLY A 211 -2.74 4.82 3.00
CA GLY A 211 -1.65 4.31 2.18
C GLY A 211 -0.56 5.36 1.92
N LEU A 212 0.69 4.93 1.83
CA LEU A 212 1.85 5.79 1.57
C LEU A 212 2.73 5.26 0.43
N CYS A 213 3.55 6.14 -0.12
CA CYS A 213 4.73 5.78 -0.91
C CYS A 213 5.90 6.71 -0.60
N VAL A 214 7.12 6.29 -0.96
CA VAL A 214 8.35 7.07 -0.78
C VAL A 214 8.89 7.48 -2.15
N ASP A 215 9.31 8.73 -2.30
CA ASP A 215 9.90 9.23 -3.53
C ASP A 215 11.44 9.09 -3.54
N ALA A 216 12.06 9.44 -4.67
CA ALA A 216 13.51 9.33 -4.85
C ALA A 216 14.32 10.27 -3.96
N ASP A 217 13.71 11.35 -3.46
CA ASP A 217 14.33 12.26 -2.49
C ASP A 217 14.22 11.71 -1.05
N GLY A 218 13.55 10.56 -0.85
CA GLY A 218 13.27 9.97 0.45
C GLY A 218 12.07 10.59 1.17
N ALA A 219 11.30 11.44 0.51
CA ALA A 219 10.11 12.04 1.10
C ALA A 219 8.92 11.07 1.05
N VAL A 220 8.11 11.13 2.10
CA VAL A 220 6.94 10.26 2.28
C VAL A 220 5.68 10.98 1.79
N TRP A 221 4.99 10.38 0.83
CA TRP A 221 3.67 10.79 0.37
C TRP A 221 2.62 9.92 1.02
N VAL A 222 1.60 10.53 1.63
CA VAL A 222 0.56 9.81 2.37
C VAL A 222 -0.83 10.32 2.02
N ALA A 223 -1.77 9.39 1.80
CA ALA A 223 -3.18 9.69 1.65
C ALA A 223 -3.82 9.91 3.02
N LEU A 224 -4.75 10.87 3.10
CA LEU A 224 -5.47 11.19 4.32
C LEU A 224 -6.95 10.83 4.17
N TRP A 225 -7.34 9.66 4.67
CA TRP A 225 -8.74 9.23 4.76
C TRP A 225 -9.57 10.24 5.56
N ASP A 226 -10.73 10.64 5.03
CA ASP A 226 -11.58 11.73 5.52
C ASP A 226 -10.87 13.10 5.65
N GLY A 227 -9.69 13.25 5.01
CA GLY A 227 -8.90 14.47 4.98
C GLY A 227 -8.90 15.18 3.63
N ALA A 228 -9.49 14.58 2.59
CA ALA A 228 -9.55 15.14 1.22
C ALA A 228 -8.19 15.63 0.70
N ALA A 229 -7.08 14.99 1.06
CA ALA A 229 -5.74 15.43 0.68
C ALA A 229 -4.73 14.28 0.59
N ILE A 230 -3.69 14.51 -0.22
CA ILE A 230 -2.40 13.81 -0.13
C ILE A 230 -1.39 14.80 0.45
N ARG A 231 -0.55 14.35 1.37
CA ARG A 231 0.55 15.14 1.92
C ARG A 231 1.91 14.54 1.58
N ARG A 232 2.90 15.42 1.39
CA ARG A 232 4.31 15.05 1.26
C ARG A 232 5.07 15.56 2.46
N TYR A 233 5.83 14.69 3.10
CA TYR A 233 6.73 15.02 4.19
C TYR A 233 8.17 14.74 3.76
N THR A 234 9.07 15.70 4.01
CA THR A 234 10.51 15.54 3.76
C THR A 234 11.12 14.45 4.65
N PRO A 235 12.33 13.94 4.38
CA PRO A 235 12.95 12.86 5.18
C PRO A 235 13.12 13.18 6.66
N ASP A 236 13.10 14.46 7.04
CA ASP A 236 13.12 14.91 8.44
C ASP A 236 11.72 15.07 9.08
N GLY A 237 10.65 14.70 8.34
CA GLY A 237 9.26 14.76 8.81
C GLY A 237 8.58 16.13 8.65
N THR A 238 9.21 17.09 7.98
CA THR A 238 8.61 18.41 7.73
C THR A 238 7.56 18.33 6.62
N LEU A 239 6.37 18.90 6.83
CA LEU A 239 5.33 19.00 5.80
C LEU A 239 5.80 19.93 4.67
N ASP A 240 6.01 19.37 3.48
CA ASP A 240 6.51 20.08 2.28
C ASP A 240 5.36 20.46 1.34
N ARG A 241 4.38 19.58 1.18
CA ARG A 241 3.30 19.80 0.21
C ARG A 241 1.97 19.21 0.67
N VAL A 242 0.90 19.93 0.33
CA VAL A 242 -0.49 19.44 0.43
C VAL A 242 -1.11 19.50 -0.96
N VAL A 243 -1.71 18.39 -1.38
CA VAL A 243 -2.52 18.30 -2.60
C VAL A 243 -3.95 18.05 -2.18
N GLU A 244 -4.79 19.08 -2.30
CA GLU A 244 -6.23 18.98 -2.01
C GLU A 244 -6.95 18.18 -3.10
N LEU A 245 -7.91 17.34 -2.71
CA LEU A 245 -8.66 16.45 -3.58
C LEU A 245 -10.16 16.72 -3.51
N PRO A 246 -10.90 16.53 -4.63
CA PRO A 246 -12.33 16.82 -4.72
C PRO A 246 -13.23 15.73 -4.11
N PHE A 247 -12.71 14.91 -3.21
CA PHE A 247 -13.44 13.86 -2.49
C PHE A 247 -12.77 13.60 -1.13
N PRO A 248 -13.54 13.14 -0.11
CA PRO A 248 -13.05 13.08 1.26
C PRO A 248 -12.06 11.92 1.52
N ARG A 249 -12.13 10.81 0.76
CA ARG A 249 -11.46 9.55 1.07
C ARG A 249 -10.44 9.12 0.02
N PRO A 250 -9.32 9.84 -0.14
CA PRO A 250 -8.15 9.23 -0.78
C PRO A 250 -7.63 8.11 0.13
N THR A 251 -7.17 7.00 -0.48
CA THR A 251 -6.79 5.80 0.25
C THR A 251 -5.31 5.53 0.15
N ALA A 252 -4.71 5.63 -1.05
CA ALA A 252 -3.29 5.39 -1.24
C ALA A 252 -2.75 6.14 -2.45
N CYS A 253 -1.42 6.16 -2.57
CA CYS A 253 -0.75 6.73 -3.73
C CYS A 253 0.47 5.89 -4.15
N ALA A 254 0.83 5.95 -5.44
CA ALA A 254 2.03 5.31 -5.97
C ALA A 254 2.55 6.07 -7.19
N PHE A 255 3.86 6.19 -7.29
CA PHE A 255 4.49 6.68 -8.51
C PHE A 255 4.44 5.64 -9.62
N GLY A 256 4.22 6.10 -10.85
CA GLY A 256 4.16 5.27 -12.04
C GLY A 256 4.45 6.08 -13.31
N GLY A 257 4.15 5.49 -14.45
CA GLY A 257 4.56 6.03 -15.74
C GLY A 257 5.96 5.56 -16.15
N THR A 258 6.34 5.80 -17.40
CA THR A 258 7.59 5.28 -17.97
C THR A 258 8.83 5.80 -17.21
N ASP A 259 8.77 7.01 -16.70
CA ASP A 259 9.83 7.70 -15.99
C ASP A 259 9.58 7.83 -14.48
N LEU A 260 8.50 7.19 -13.96
CA LEU A 260 8.09 7.21 -12.55
C LEU A 260 7.83 8.63 -12.01
N ARG A 261 7.31 9.53 -12.85
CA ARG A 261 7.07 10.93 -12.44
C ARG A 261 5.61 11.24 -12.16
N ASP A 262 4.71 10.33 -12.49
CA ASP A 262 3.27 10.48 -12.32
C ASP A 262 2.82 9.82 -11.01
N LEU A 263 2.10 10.56 -10.17
CA LEU A 263 1.56 10.03 -8.92
C LEU A 263 0.11 9.61 -9.13
N TYR A 264 -0.15 8.31 -9.07
CA TYR A 264 -1.48 7.72 -9.13
C TYR A 264 -2.10 7.65 -7.74
N LEU A 265 -3.40 7.98 -7.65
CA LEU A 265 -4.14 8.08 -6.39
C LEU A 265 -5.39 7.20 -6.46
N THR A 266 -5.59 6.35 -5.47
CA THR A 266 -6.83 5.61 -5.27
C THR A 266 -7.76 6.31 -4.29
N SER A 267 -9.04 5.97 -4.33
CA SER A 267 -10.05 6.54 -3.44
C SER A 267 -11.22 5.60 -3.19
N ALA A 268 -11.99 5.88 -2.15
CA ALA A 268 -13.11 5.07 -1.73
C ALA A 268 -14.46 5.81 -1.80
N ARG A 269 -15.53 5.01 -2.03
CA ARG A 269 -16.93 5.44 -1.92
C ARG A 269 -17.63 4.88 -0.68
N VAL A 270 -17.06 3.88 -0.05
CA VAL A 270 -17.64 3.21 1.12
C VAL A 270 -18.05 4.25 2.18
N GLY A 271 -19.24 4.13 2.73
CA GLY A 271 -19.75 5.03 3.77
C GLY A 271 -20.22 6.42 3.30
N LEU A 272 -20.04 6.80 2.02
CA LEU A 272 -20.48 8.12 1.51
C LEU A 272 -21.94 8.11 1.01
N GLY A 273 -22.52 6.94 0.81
CA GLY A 273 -23.91 6.79 0.38
C GLY A 273 -24.23 7.50 -0.95
N ALA A 274 -25.45 8.02 -1.08
CA ALA A 274 -25.90 8.74 -2.26
C ALA A 274 -25.23 10.11 -2.44
N ALA A 275 -24.62 10.65 -1.39
CA ALA A 275 -23.91 11.94 -1.41
C ALA A 275 -22.45 11.81 -1.85
N ALA A 276 -21.99 10.61 -2.28
CA ALA A 276 -20.63 10.41 -2.74
C ALA A 276 -20.29 11.39 -3.88
N PRO A 277 -19.20 12.16 -3.76
CA PRO A 277 -18.75 13.03 -4.85
C PRO A 277 -18.52 12.21 -6.15
N PRO A 278 -18.72 12.79 -7.34
CA PRO A 278 -18.64 12.07 -8.61
C PRO A 278 -17.31 11.38 -8.88
N LEU A 279 -16.23 11.86 -8.26
CA LEU A 279 -14.88 11.31 -8.43
C LEU A 279 -14.47 10.33 -7.31
N ALA A 280 -15.26 10.17 -6.26
CA ALA A 280 -15.00 9.18 -5.23
C ALA A 280 -15.00 7.77 -5.84
N GLY A 281 -14.01 6.95 -5.47
CA GLY A 281 -13.77 5.62 -6.03
C GLY A 281 -13.10 5.62 -7.42
N SER A 282 -12.65 6.78 -7.91
CA SER A 282 -11.86 6.86 -9.15
C SER A 282 -10.37 6.64 -8.88
N LEU A 283 -9.66 6.21 -9.90
CA LEU A 283 -8.21 6.31 -9.98
C LEU A 283 -7.85 7.66 -10.63
N LEU A 284 -7.10 8.47 -9.92
CA LEU A 284 -6.62 9.76 -10.41
C LEU A 284 -5.11 9.72 -10.66
N VAL A 285 -4.59 10.72 -11.35
CA VAL A 285 -3.17 10.91 -11.60
C VAL A 285 -2.78 12.38 -11.52
N ILE A 286 -1.64 12.66 -10.89
CA ILE A 286 -0.99 13.96 -10.90
C ILE A 286 0.31 13.80 -11.70
N GLN A 287 0.37 14.46 -12.86
CA GLN A 287 1.49 14.31 -13.77
C GLN A 287 2.71 15.13 -13.32
N GLY A 288 3.90 14.53 -13.41
CA GLY A 288 5.18 15.21 -13.21
C GLY A 288 5.36 15.82 -11.83
N VAL A 289 4.71 15.28 -10.78
CA VAL A 289 4.69 15.89 -9.46
C VAL A 289 5.96 15.65 -8.64
N GLY A 290 6.76 14.66 -9.00
CA GLY A 290 7.98 14.24 -8.32
C GLY A 290 8.71 13.17 -9.10
N GLN A 291 9.62 12.46 -8.44
CA GLN A 291 10.33 11.31 -8.98
C GLN A 291 10.15 10.13 -8.03
N GLY A 292 9.50 9.07 -8.49
CA GLY A 292 9.31 7.85 -7.71
C GLY A 292 10.49 6.89 -7.80
N LEU A 293 10.40 5.81 -7.02
CA LEU A 293 11.29 4.67 -7.04
C LEU A 293 10.63 3.48 -7.75
N ALA A 294 11.45 2.67 -8.43
CA ALA A 294 10.97 1.40 -8.96
C ALA A 294 10.52 0.50 -7.82
N GLN A 295 9.28 0.01 -7.89
CA GLN A 295 8.75 -0.91 -6.90
C GLN A 295 9.32 -2.32 -7.16
N PRO A 296 9.86 -3.01 -6.12
CA PRO A 296 10.29 -4.38 -6.27
C PRO A 296 9.11 -5.33 -6.54
N ALA A 297 9.40 -6.44 -7.23
CA ALA A 297 8.45 -7.53 -7.42
C ALA A 297 8.66 -8.60 -6.33
N PHE A 298 7.59 -9.28 -5.93
CA PHE A 298 7.66 -10.39 -4.99
C PHE A 298 8.50 -11.54 -5.58
N ALA A 299 9.45 -12.05 -4.79
CA ALA A 299 10.45 -13.03 -5.26
C ALA A 299 9.90 -14.45 -5.44
N GLY A 300 8.70 -14.76 -4.90
CA GLY A 300 8.04 -16.07 -4.99
C GLY A 300 7.05 -16.24 -6.13
#